data_e7a4cc421c7e6aab08ac441981d32d59
#
_entry.id   e7a4cc421c7e6aab08ac441981d32d59
#
_cell.length_a   1.000
_cell.length_b   1.000
_cell.length_c   1.000
_cell.angle_alpha   90.00
_cell.angle_beta   90.00
_cell.angle_gamma   90.00
#
_symmetry.space_group_name_H-M   'P 1'
#
loop_
_entity.id
_entity.type
_entity.pdbx_description
1 polymer ?
#
loop_
_entity_poly.entity_id
_entity_poly.type
_entity_poly.pdbx_seq_one_letter_code
_entity_poly.pdbx_strand_id
1 'polypeptide(L)'
;MCIRDSREFTDTIREMRAGQYTRPIRSPAGFHIVFVNDYRDSRLVMAEEFRANHLMIQTNELVTARDAMEEINELRQRIVAGEDFADLAREYSDDITSANIGGDLGWFFPTKFGERFQGTLESLEDGEISEPFQTEQGWHLVQRTGFRETDVTNEAMRNMARQTIMQRKADSEVEAFIRQMREEAFVEIRLPS
;
A
#
# COMPACT_ATOMS: atom_id res chain seq x y z
N MET A 1 -36.14 -21.78 9.81
CA MET A 1 -35.10 -22.61 9.18
C MET A 1 -34.53 -21.78 8.04
N CYS A 2 -33.36 -21.20 8.27
CA CYS A 2 -32.73 -20.31 7.26
C CYS A 2 -32.06 -21.17 6.19
N ILE A 3 -32.29 -20.83 4.92
CA ILE A 3 -31.63 -21.41 3.73
C ILE A 3 -30.08 -21.35 3.89
N ARG A 4 -29.59 -20.44 4.72
CA ARG A 4 -28.19 -20.18 5.01
C ARG A 4 -27.44 -21.36 5.65
N ASP A 5 -28.13 -22.31 6.27
CA ASP A 5 -27.51 -23.38 7.07
C ASP A 5 -27.51 -24.75 6.37
N SER A 6 -27.94 -24.81 5.11
CA SER A 6 -27.92 -26.06 4.33
C SER A 6 -26.60 -26.21 3.59
N ARG A 7 -25.83 -27.24 3.94
CA ARG A 7 -24.55 -27.59 3.29
C ARG A 7 -24.70 -27.76 1.78
N GLU A 8 -25.77 -28.40 1.34
CA GLU A 8 -26.04 -28.63 -0.09
C GLU A 8 -26.18 -27.35 -0.89
N PHE A 9 -26.83 -26.30 -0.33
CA PHE A 9 -26.90 -24.99 -0.95
C PHE A 9 -25.54 -24.29 -1.00
N THR A 10 -24.82 -24.33 0.14
CA THR A 10 -23.53 -23.67 0.27
C THR A 10 -22.50 -24.25 -0.69
N ASP A 11 -22.43 -25.58 -0.81
CA ASP A 11 -21.46 -26.24 -1.68
C ASP A 11 -21.78 -25.97 -3.17
N THR A 12 -23.08 -26.01 -3.55
CA THR A 12 -23.49 -25.72 -4.92
C THR A 12 -23.19 -24.27 -5.34
N ILE A 13 -23.44 -23.30 -4.42
CA ILE A 13 -23.27 -21.87 -4.72
C ILE A 13 -21.79 -21.47 -4.74
N ARG A 14 -20.94 -22.14 -3.94
CA ARG A 14 -19.51 -21.80 -3.82
C ARG A 14 -18.74 -21.87 -5.13
N GLU A 15 -19.15 -22.79 -6.04
CA GLU A 15 -18.51 -22.98 -7.35
C GLU A 15 -19.11 -22.10 -8.46
N MET A 16 -20.18 -21.36 -8.16
CA MET A 16 -20.88 -20.55 -9.15
C MET A 16 -20.32 -19.13 -9.26
N ARG A 17 -20.52 -18.54 -10.43
CA ARG A 17 -20.20 -17.12 -10.70
C ARG A 17 -21.47 -16.28 -10.77
N ALA A 18 -21.33 -14.98 -10.60
CA ALA A 18 -22.42 -14.04 -10.82
C ALA A 18 -23.01 -14.22 -12.23
N GLY A 19 -24.34 -14.18 -12.34
CA GLY A 19 -25.09 -14.41 -13.57
C GLY A 19 -25.44 -15.87 -13.87
N GLN A 20 -25.10 -16.84 -13.01
CA GLN A 20 -25.40 -18.25 -13.20
C GLN A 20 -26.60 -18.72 -12.39
N TYR A 21 -27.32 -19.73 -12.90
CA TYR A 21 -28.40 -20.43 -12.21
C TYR A 21 -27.94 -21.81 -11.77
N THR A 22 -28.44 -22.26 -10.60
CA THR A 22 -28.23 -23.66 -10.16
C THR A 22 -29.15 -24.60 -10.98
N ARG A 23 -28.79 -25.88 -11.03
CA ARG A 23 -29.77 -26.92 -11.25
C ARG A 23 -30.77 -26.95 -10.08
N PRO A 24 -31.98 -27.54 -10.26
CA PRO A 24 -32.92 -27.65 -9.15
C PRO A 24 -32.29 -28.39 -7.96
N ILE A 25 -32.20 -27.73 -6.81
CA ILE A 25 -31.70 -28.28 -5.55
C ILE A 25 -32.90 -28.74 -4.74
N ARG A 26 -32.90 -29.99 -4.29
CA ARG A 26 -33.98 -30.53 -3.46
C ARG A 26 -33.73 -30.25 -1.99
N SER A 27 -34.75 -29.76 -1.30
CA SER A 27 -34.75 -29.60 0.17
C SER A 27 -36.03 -30.20 0.76
N PRO A 28 -36.15 -30.30 2.09
CA PRO A 28 -37.41 -30.71 2.73
C PRO A 28 -38.59 -29.79 2.40
N ALA A 29 -38.35 -28.56 2.01
CA ALA A 29 -39.38 -27.57 1.60
C ALA A 29 -39.73 -27.61 0.11
N GLY A 30 -39.05 -28.45 -0.72
CA GLY A 30 -39.30 -28.56 -2.14
C GLY A 30 -38.06 -28.40 -3.01
N PHE A 31 -38.26 -28.03 -4.28
CA PHE A 31 -37.18 -27.78 -5.23
C PHE A 31 -36.90 -26.28 -5.34
N HIS A 32 -35.63 -25.93 -5.35
CA HIS A 32 -35.15 -24.56 -5.40
C HIS A 32 -34.24 -24.35 -6.60
N ILE A 33 -34.36 -23.22 -7.27
CA ILE A 33 -33.40 -22.72 -8.26
C ILE A 33 -32.85 -21.42 -7.71
N VAL A 34 -31.53 -21.34 -7.60
CA VAL A 34 -30.84 -20.17 -7.08
C VAL A 34 -30.15 -19.46 -8.24
N PHE A 35 -30.33 -18.16 -8.32
CA PHE A 35 -29.59 -17.29 -9.24
C PHE A 35 -28.58 -16.47 -8.44
N VAL A 36 -27.32 -16.51 -8.83
CA VAL A 36 -26.26 -15.74 -8.20
C VAL A 36 -26.21 -14.36 -8.85
N ASN A 37 -26.78 -13.36 -8.20
CA ASN A 37 -26.77 -11.97 -8.69
C ASN A 37 -25.39 -11.34 -8.59
N ASP A 38 -24.71 -11.59 -7.46
CA ASP A 38 -23.42 -11.01 -7.14
C ASP A 38 -22.66 -11.92 -6.18
N TYR A 39 -21.34 -11.88 -6.27
CA TYR A 39 -20.46 -12.63 -5.39
C TYR A 39 -19.51 -11.68 -4.67
N ARG A 40 -19.61 -11.63 -3.36
CA ARG A 40 -18.65 -10.94 -2.52
C ARG A 40 -17.59 -11.92 -2.06
N ASP A 41 -16.40 -11.81 -2.64
CA ASP A 41 -15.24 -12.51 -2.10
C ASP A 41 -14.90 -11.85 -0.75
N SER A 42 -15.19 -12.57 0.33
CA SER A 42 -14.91 -12.11 1.69
C SER A 42 -13.46 -12.42 2.11
N ARG A 43 -12.55 -12.58 1.15
CA ARG A 43 -11.13 -12.64 1.49
C ARG A 43 -10.74 -11.29 2.07
N LEU A 44 -10.38 -11.29 3.34
CA LEU A 44 -9.79 -10.14 3.99
C LEU A 44 -8.44 -9.85 3.33
N VAL A 45 -8.26 -8.62 2.93
CA VAL A 45 -6.95 -8.12 2.51
C VAL A 45 -6.38 -7.40 3.72
N MET A 46 -5.43 -8.07 4.38
CA MET A 46 -4.70 -7.50 5.49
C MET A 46 -3.47 -6.79 4.96
N ALA A 47 -3.17 -5.63 5.50
CA ALA A 47 -1.96 -4.89 5.23
C ALA A 47 -1.24 -4.59 6.55
N GLU A 48 0.08 -4.65 6.51
CA GLU A 48 0.94 -4.28 7.61
C GLU A 48 1.08 -2.77 7.67
N GLU A 49 0.98 -2.20 8.87
CA GLU A 49 1.27 -0.81 9.16
C GLU A 49 2.30 -0.72 10.27
N PHE A 50 3.25 0.17 10.08
CA PHE A 50 4.26 0.52 11.07
C PHE A 50 3.96 1.89 11.68
N ARG A 51 4.39 2.06 12.91
CA ARG A 51 4.55 3.37 13.53
C ARG A 51 6.01 3.55 13.90
N ALA A 52 6.57 4.70 13.58
CA ALA A 52 7.98 4.96 13.82
C ALA A 52 8.23 6.43 14.12
N ASN A 53 9.31 6.69 14.86
CA ASN A 53 9.92 8.00 14.96
C ASN A 53 11.09 8.06 13.97
N HIS A 54 11.30 9.22 13.38
CA HIS A 54 12.28 9.48 12.32
C HIS A 54 13.11 10.73 12.64
N LEU A 55 14.40 10.64 12.38
CA LEU A 55 15.35 11.74 12.41
C LEU A 55 16.18 11.69 11.14
N MET A 56 16.38 12.82 10.49
CA MET A 56 17.13 12.93 9.25
C MET A 56 18.12 14.08 9.33
N ILE A 57 19.34 13.85 8.88
CA ILE A 57 20.34 14.89 8.60
C ILE A 57 20.51 14.99 7.09
N GLN A 58 20.11 16.12 6.53
CA GLN A 58 20.14 16.35 5.09
C GLN A 58 21.55 16.62 4.60
N THR A 59 21.93 16.01 3.49
CA THR A 59 23.19 16.34 2.80
C THR A 59 22.96 17.45 1.78
N ASN A 60 23.83 18.43 1.78
CA ASN A 60 23.81 19.57 0.88
C ASN A 60 25.24 20.07 0.57
N GLU A 61 25.40 21.23 -0.07
CA GLU A 61 26.72 21.79 -0.40
C GLU A 61 27.55 22.16 0.83
N LEU A 62 26.94 22.38 1.99
CA LEU A 62 27.59 22.75 3.24
C LEU A 62 27.81 21.56 4.17
N VAL A 63 26.88 20.59 4.18
CA VAL A 63 26.93 19.39 5.00
C VAL A 63 27.25 18.21 4.10
N THR A 64 28.47 17.71 4.18
CA THR A 64 28.87 16.55 3.37
C THR A 64 28.24 15.27 3.89
N ALA A 65 28.18 14.23 3.03
CA ALA A 65 27.67 12.92 3.47
C ALA A 65 28.44 12.32 4.65
N ARG A 66 29.70 12.69 4.80
CA ARG A 66 30.55 12.27 5.91
C ARG A 66 30.16 13.00 7.21
N ASP A 67 29.98 14.32 7.14
CA ASP A 67 29.63 15.11 8.31
C ASP A 67 28.25 14.70 8.82
N ALA A 68 27.27 14.53 7.92
CA ALA A 68 25.94 14.03 8.25
C ALA A 68 25.96 12.62 8.87
N MET A 69 26.86 11.75 8.39
CA MET A 69 27.04 10.41 8.96
C MET A 69 27.65 10.48 10.37
N GLU A 70 28.64 11.34 10.59
CA GLU A 70 29.26 11.52 11.90
C GLU A 70 28.20 12.07 12.90
N GLU A 71 27.44 13.08 12.51
CA GLU A 71 26.39 13.69 13.35
C GLU A 71 25.28 12.69 13.69
N ILE A 72 24.73 11.95 12.71
CA ILE A 72 23.66 11.01 13.00
C ILE A 72 24.12 9.82 13.86
N ASN A 73 25.38 9.41 13.76
CA ASN A 73 25.95 8.41 14.65
C ASN A 73 26.10 8.93 16.09
N GLU A 74 26.46 10.20 16.27
CA GLU A 74 26.51 10.83 17.58
C GLU A 74 25.11 10.87 18.19
N LEU A 75 24.11 11.33 17.44
CA LEU A 75 22.71 11.35 17.89
C LEU A 75 22.21 9.95 18.27
N ARG A 76 22.53 8.94 17.49
CA ARG A 76 22.20 7.55 17.82
C ARG A 76 22.82 7.11 19.16
N GLN A 77 24.09 7.45 19.40
CA GLN A 77 24.75 7.11 20.66
C GLN A 77 24.07 7.79 21.85
N ARG A 78 23.65 9.05 21.70
CA ARG A 78 22.92 9.79 22.75
C ARG A 78 21.59 9.13 23.05
N ILE A 79 20.84 8.68 22.02
CA ILE A 79 19.56 7.98 22.20
C ILE A 79 19.80 6.64 22.92
N VAL A 80 20.80 5.87 22.50
CA VAL A 80 21.15 4.59 23.16
C VAL A 80 21.61 4.81 24.62
N ALA A 81 22.20 5.96 24.91
CA ALA A 81 22.58 6.36 26.29
C ALA A 81 21.37 6.81 27.14
N GLY A 82 20.17 6.92 26.55
CA GLY A 82 18.91 7.21 27.26
C GLY A 82 18.36 8.63 27.06
N GLU A 83 18.89 9.39 26.11
CA GLU A 83 18.28 10.67 25.74
C GLU A 83 16.98 10.41 24.93
N ASP A 84 16.02 11.32 25.08
CA ASP A 84 14.72 11.17 24.41
C ASP A 84 14.84 11.41 22.90
N PHE A 85 14.35 10.45 22.10
CA PHE A 85 14.38 10.52 20.65
C PHE A 85 13.63 11.75 20.13
N ALA A 86 12.47 12.05 20.72
CA ALA A 86 11.63 13.13 20.24
C ALA A 86 12.26 14.51 20.50
N ASP A 87 13.00 14.67 21.59
CA ASP A 87 13.70 15.91 21.89
C ASP A 87 14.86 16.13 20.90
N LEU A 88 15.64 15.09 20.62
CA LEU A 88 16.71 15.15 19.62
C LEU A 88 16.17 15.37 18.20
N ALA A 89 15.05 14.75 17.85
CA ALA A 89 14.41 14.99 16.57
C ALA A 89 13.93 16.42 16.39
N ARG A 90 13.40 17.06 17.45
CA ARG A 90 13.00 18.48 17.42
C ARG A 90 14.18 19.42 17.25
N GLU A 91 15.32 19.08 17.82
CA GLU A 91 16.50 19.94 17.86
C GLU A 91 17.38 19.80 16.62
N TYR A 92 17.54 18.57 16.11
CA TYR A 92 18.54 18.24 15.09
C TYR A 92 17.97 17.75 13.76
N SER A 93 16.70 17.34 13.70
CA SER A 93 16.18 16.77 12.45
C SER A 93 15.89 17.82 11.39
N ASP A 94 16.41 17.62 10.20
CA ASP A 94 16.11 18.42 9.00
C ASP A 94 14.78 18.03 8.34
N ASP A 95 14.09 16.97 8.81
CA ASP A 95 12.76 16.62 8.32
C ASP A 95 11.70 17.57 8.88
N ILE A 96 11.43 18.64 8.14
CA ILE A 96 10.47 19.68 8.53
C ILE A 96 9.05 19.14 8.77
N THR A 97 8.72 17.94 8.26
CA THR A 97 7.38 17.36 8.38
C THR A 97 7.17 16.69 9.73
N SER A 98 8.21 16.09 10.29
CA SER A 98 8.13 15.33 11.52
C SER A 98 8.95 15.92 12.70
N ALA A 99 9.98 16.72 12.44
CA ALA A 99 10.85 17.27 13.47
C ALA A 99 10.06 17.96 14.61
N ASN A 100 9.15 18.86 14.28
CA ASN A 100 8.37 19.64 15.24
C ASN A 100 7.48 18.78 16.18
N ILE A 101 7.14 17.56 15.75
CA ILE A 101 6.35 16.59 16.52
C ILE A 101 7.20 15.47 17.10
N GLY A 102 8.53 15.69 17.18
CA GLY A 102 9.46 14.72 17.76
C GLY A 102 9.76 13.54 16.85
N GLY A 103 9.63 13.71 15.54
CA GLY A 103 9.89 12.67 14.55
C GLY A 103 8.75 11.67 14.36
N ASP A 104 7.60 11.79 15.05
CA ASP A 104 6.48 10.82 14.93
C ASP A 104 5.87 10.85 13.53
N LEU A 105 6.01 9.75 12.79
CA LEU A 105 5.44 9.56 11.45
C LEU A 105 3.99 9.07 11.49
N GLY A 106 3.45 8.76 12.69
CA GLY A 106 2.16 8.11 12.85
C GLY A 106 2.14 6.69 12.28
N TRP A 107 0.96 6.16 12.00
CA TRP A 107 0.79 4.87 11.32
C TRP A 107 0.89 5.04 9.80
N PHE A 108 1.68 4.18 9.16
CA PHE A 108 1.87 4.22 7.71
C PHE A 108 2.15 2.82 7.13
N PHE A 109 1.89 2.67 5.84
CA PHE A 109 2.24 1.46 5.10
C PHE A 109 3.75 1.46 4.79
N PRO A 110 4.43 0.29 4.86
CA PRO A 110 5.89 0.18 4.71
C PRO A 110 6.41 0.81 3.40
N THR A 111 5.65 0.71 2.33
CA THR A 111 6.03 1.22 1.00
C THR A 111 6.08 2.75 0.87
N LYS A 112 5.59 3.50 1.89
CA LYS A 112 5.43 4.95 1.82
C LYS A 112 6.74 5.72 1.63
N PHE A 113 7.82 5.23 2.23
CA PHE A 113 9.13 5.93 2.28
C PHE A 113 10.22 5.22 1.46
N GLY A 114 9.84 4.24 0.62
CA GLY A 114 10.76 3.51 -0.25
C GLY A 114 11.37 2.26 0.38
N GLU A 115 11.99 1.44 -0.49
CA GLU A 115 12.44 0.08 -0.14
C GLU A 115 13.47 0.05 1.00
N ARG A 116 14.39 1.02 1.04
CA ARG A 116 15.44 1.04 2.06
C ARG A 116 14.89 1.33 3.44
N PHE A 117 13.96 2.26 3.54
CA PHE A 117 13.26 2.59 4.77
C PHE A 117 12.39 1.41 5.24
N GLN A 118 11.66 0.80 4.30
CA GLN A 118 10.87 -0.39 4.56
C GLN A 118 11.71 -1.54 5.12
N GLY A 119 12.79 -1.92 4.45
CA GLY A 119 13.67 -3.02 4.87
C GLY A 119 14.30 -2.77 6.25
N THR A 120 14.61 -1.50 6.57
CA THR A 120 15.10 -1.13 7.90
C THR A 120 14.02 -1.36 8.96
N LEU A 121 12.78 -0.90 8.73
CA LEU A 121 11.68 -1.08 9.70
C LEU A 121 11.31 -2.54 9.93
N GLU A 122 11.30 -3.34 8.87
CA GLU A 122 10.98 -4.78 8.94
C GLU A 122 12.01 -5.55 9.78
N SER A 123 13.27 -5.08 9.83
CA SER A 123 14.35 -5.71 10.61
C SER A 123 14.36 -5.33 12.09
N LEU A 124 13.57 -4.32 12.50
CA LEU A 124 13.54 -3.83 13.88
C LEU A 124 12.43 -4.46 14.69
N GLU A 125 12.64 -4.60 15.98
CA GLU A 125 11.57 -4.87 16.96
C GLU A 125 10.96 -3.56 17.48
N ASP A 126 9.79 -3.65 18.12
CA ASP A 126 9.13 -2.47 18.68
C ASP A 126 9.97 -1.89 19.82
N GLY A 127 10.30 -0.60 19.72
CA GLY A 127 11.20 0.13 20.62
C GLY A 127 12.65 0.18 20.14
N GLU A 128 13.04 -0.62 19.15
CA GLU A 128 14.40 -0.68 18.65
C GLU A 128 14.71 0.49 17.71
N ILE A 129 16.00 0.89 17.72
CA ILE A 129 16.54 1.97 16.90
C ILE A 129 17.43 1.37 15.82
N SER A 130 17.27 1.82 14.59
CA SER A 130 18.07 1.37 13.46
C SER A 130 19.56 1.75 13.58
N GLU A 131 20.40 1.08 12.80
CA GLU A 131 21.65 1.70 12.38
C GLU A 131 21.33 2.86 11.42
N PRO A 132 22.20 3.90 11.36
CA PRO A 132 22.06 4.96 10.39
C PRO A 132 22.10 4.42 8.96
N PHE A 133 21.17 4.85 8.12
CA PHE A 133 21.16 4.48 6.70
C PHE A 133 20.99 5.72 5.82
N GLN A 134 21.50 5.61 4.59
CA GLN A 134 21.51 6.72 3.65
C GLN A 134 20.45 6.55 2.58
N THR A 135 19.80 7.66 2.20
CA THR A 135 18.97 7.80 1.00
C THR A 135 19.48 8.98 0.15
N GLU A 136 18.77 9.31 -0.92
CA GLU A 136 19.06 10.50 -1.75
C GLU A 136 18.91 11.81 -0.98
N GLN A 137 18.11 11.84 0.08
CA GLN A 137 17.85 13.04 0.88
C GLN A 137 18.90 13.28 1.95
N GLY A 138 19.59 12.25 2.42
CA GLY A 138 20.57 12.34 3.48
C GLY A 138 20.68 11.06 4.31
N TRP A 139 21.08 11.22 5.57
CA TRP A 139 21.19 10.15 6.54
C TRP A 139 19.98 10.11 7.46
N HIS A 140 19.52 8.92 7.74
CA HIS A 140 18.31 8.64 8.48
C HIS A 140 18.57 7.75 9.68
N LEU A 141 17.83 8.02 10.75
CA LEU A 141 17.71 7.19 11.93
C LEU A 141 16.22 6.97 12.23
N VAL A 142 15.84 5.73 12.47
CA VAL A 142 14.44 5.35 12.70
C VAL A 142 14.34 4.52 13.96
N GLN A 143 13.32 4.82 14.78
CA GLN A 143 12.91 3.99 15.89
C GLN A 143 11.51 3.43 15.60
N ARG A 144 11.38 2.11 15.54
CA ARG A 144 10.07 1.48 15.41
C ARG A 144 9.32 1.56 16.73
N THR A 145 8.14 2.17 16.74
CA THR A 145 7.32 2.35 17.95
C THR A 145 6.06 1.50 17.96
N GLY A 146 5.75 0.82 16.86
CA GLY A 146 4.63 -0.11 16.79
C GLY A 146 4.47 -0.78 15.43
N PHE A 147 3.77 -1.91 15.48
CA PHE A 147 3.38 -2.72 14.34
C PHE A 147 1.92 -3.16 14.49
N ARG A 148 1.16 -3.17 13.40
CA ARG A 148 -0.18 -3.75 13.38
C ARG A 148 -0.55 -4.26 12.00
N GLU A 149 -1.49 -5.21 11.97
CA GLU A 149 -2.20 -5.61 10.75
C GLU A 149 -3.56 -4.93 10.70
N THR A 150 -3.89 -4.33 9.57
CA THR A 150 -5.14 -3.60 9.35
C THR A 150 -5.91 -4.20 8.19
N ASP A 151 -7.22 -4.37 8.34
CA ASP A 151 -8.10 -4.80 7.26
C ASP A 151 -8.32 -3.66 6.26
N VAL A 152 -7.71 -3.80 5.09
CA VAL A 152 -7.80 -2.84 3.98
C VAL A 152 -8.67 -3.35 2.82
N THR A 153 -9.49 -4.37 3.07
CA THR A 153 -10.32 -5.04 2.04
C THR A 153 -11.15 -4.05 1.23
N ASN A 154 -11.82 -3.11 1.89
CA ASN A 154 -12.65 -2.11 1.21
C ASN A 154 -11.82 -1.14 0.36
N GLU A 155 -10.66 -0.75 0.84
CA GLU A 155 -9.75 0.15 0.13
C GLU A 155 -9.10 -0.55 -1.07
N ALA A 156 -8.64 -1.78 -0.88
CA ALA A 156 -8.11 -2.63 -1.94
C ALA A 156 -9.14 -2.85 -3.06
N MET A 157 -10.39 -3.16 -2.72
CA MET A 157 -11.48 -3.30 -3.68
C MET A 157 -11.78 -2.00 -4.45
N ARG A 158 -11.79 -0.85 -3.76
CA ARG A 158 -11.98 0.46 -4.41
C ARG A 158 -10.83 0.80 -5.35
N ASN A 159 -9.59 0.49 -4.97
CA ASN A 159 -8.42 0.73 -5.80
C ASN A 159 -8.42 -0.17 -7.04
N MET A 160 -8.75 -1.45 -6.90
CA MET A 160 -8.96 -2.36 -8.04
C MET A 160 -10.05 -1.85 -9.00
N ALA A 161 -11.18 -1.41 -8.46
CA ALA A 161 -12.27 -0.86 -9.28
C ALA A 161 -11.83 0.41 -10.01
N ARG A 162 -11.11 1.32 -9.35
CA ARG A 162 -10.54 2.52 -9.98
C ARG A 162 -9.58 2.18 -11.10
N GLN A 163 -8.64 1.25 -10.86
CA GLN A 163 -7.69 0.81 -11.88
C GLN A 163 -8.41 0.22 -13.10
N THR A 164 -9.41 -0.65 -12.87
CA THR A 164 -10.20 -1.24 -13.96
C THR A 164 -10.94 -0.17 -14.78
N ILE A 165 -11.54 0.83 -14.11
CA ILE A 165 -12.23 1.93 -14.79
C ILE A 165 -11.23 2.80 -15.56
N MET A 166 -10.08 3.12 -14.96
CA MET A 166 -9.04 3.92 -15.61
C MET A 166 -8.50 3.22 -16.84
N GLN A 167 -8.23 1.92 -16.76
CA GLN A 167 -7.75 1.13 -17.90
C GLN A 167 -8.76 1.10 -19.04
N ARG A 168 -10.05 0.83 -18.76
CA ARG A 168 -11.11 0.87 -19.78
C ARG A 168 -11.28 2.24 -20.42
N LYS A 169 -11.18 3.31 -19.64
CA LYS A 169 -11.23 4.68 -20.16
C LYS A 169 -10.00 4.98 -21.03
N ALA A 170 -8.81 4.60 -20.61
CA ALA A 170 -7.59 4.79 -21.40
C ALA A 170 -7.68 4.08 -22.75
N ASP A 171 -8.14 2.83 -22.78
CA ASP A 171 -8.33 2.08 -24.03
C ASP A 171 -9.34 2.79 -24.95
N SER A 172 -10.48 3.26 -24.42
CA SER A 172 -11.49 4.00 -25.16
C SER A 172 -10.98 5.33 -25.70
N GLU A 173 -10.20 6.08 -24.91
CA GLU A 173 -9.60 7.37 -25.34
C GLU A 173 -8.54 7.15 -26.43
N VAL A 174 -7.72 6.11 -26.30
CA VAL A 174 -6.74 5.75 -27.36
C VAL A 174 -7.45 5.38 -28.66
N GLU A 175 -8.52 4.59 -28.62
CA GLU A 175 -9.30 4.27 -29.81
C GLU A 175 -9.94 5.51 -30.45
N ALA A 176 -10.51 6.41 -29.63
CA ALA A 176 -11.08 7.68 -30.09
C ALA A 176 -10.02 8.57 -30.73
N PHE A 177 -8.85 8.68 -30.09
CA PHE A 177 -7.72 9.45 -30.62
C PHE A 177 -7.21 8.90 -31.95
N ILE A 178 -7.03 7.58 -32.07
CA ILE A 178 -6.62 6.94 -33.32
C ILE A 178 -7.67 7.19 -34.42
N ARG A 179 -8.95 7.13 -34.08
CA ARG A 179 -10.04 7.43 -35.04
C ARG A 179 -9.97 8.88 -35.52
N GLN A 180 -9.84 9.82 -34.61
CA GLN A 180 -9.70 11.24 -34.94
C GLN A 180 -8.48 11.50 -35.83
N MET A 181 -7.31 10.93 -35.48
CA MET A 181 -6.11 11.05 -36.30
C MET A 181 -6.29 10.49 -37.72
N ARG A 182 -7.03 9.40 -37.87
CA ARG A 182 -7.34 8.82 -39.20
C ARG A 182 -8.28 9.70 -40.01
N GLU A 183 -9.21 10.41 -39.38
CA GLU A 183 -10.13 11.34 -40.03
C GLU A 183 -9.43 12.62 -40.48
N GLU A 184 -8.42 13.07 -39.73
CA GLU A 184 -7.65 14.29 -40.02
C GLU A 184 -6.46 14.05 -40.96
N ALA A 185 -5.98 12.78 -41.08
CA ALA A 185 -4.81 12.41 -41.88
C ALA A 185 -5.20 11.77 -43.21
N PHE A 186 -4.44 12.06 -44.26
CA PHE A 186 -4.52 11.29 -45.51
C PHE A 186 -3.78 9.96 -45.33
N VAL A 187 -4.53 8.86 -45.29
CA VAL A 187 -3.97 7.50 -45.09
C VAL A 187 -3.97 6.74 -46.41
N GLU A 188 -2.79 6.47 -46.98
CA GLU A 188 -2.61 5.57 -48.13
C GLU A 188 -2.15 4.19 -47.65
N ILE A 189 -2.97 3.16 -47.85
CA ILE A 189 -2.62 1.76 -47.53
C ILE A 189 -1.98 1.12 -48.75
N ARG A 190 -0.68 0.89 -48.72
CA ARG A 190 0.04 0.12 -49.75
C ARG A 190 0.11 -1.35 -49.34
N LEU A 191 -0.69 -2.19 -49.99
CA LEU A 191 -0.58 -3.64 -49.79
C LEU A 191 0.64 -4.16 -50.57
N PRO A 192 1.45 -5.08 -50.00
CA PRO A 192 2.51 -5.74 -50.72
C PRO A 192 1.86 -6.63 -51.82
N SER A 193 2.38 -6.49 -53.03
CA SER A 193 2.02 -7.29 -54.20
C SER A 193 2.60 -8.70 -54.14
#